data_211a1b92983f155d0eb354b139b0b910
#
_entry.id   211a1b92983f155d0eb354b139b0b910
#
_cell.length_a   1.000
_cell.length_b   1.000
_cell.length_c   1.000
_cell.angle_alpha   90.00
_cell.angle_beta   90.00
_cell.angle_gamma   90.00
#
_symmetry.space_group_name_H-M   'P 1'
#
loop_
_entity.id
_entity.type
_entity.pdbx_description
1 polymer ?
#
loop_
_entity_poly.entity_id
_entity_poly.type
_entity_poly.pdbx_seq_one_letter_code
_entity_poly.pdbx_strand_id
1 'polypeptide(L)'
;AITGIPQSELAKFDYTKTSKQTTSSVKPVLVIGDKVTSLFYNPETEQAYDVTEKNKAETWIGKKVDLSFWDSQEMTQVKIEVGAVIDSGDDTYNRNSQSIYCDLDALKSFLGRVSNGGTLPGQPLDANGNPYKDFVYSGAVVTVDNIDHVDSTVKKLQDMGYTTENEKEYLDTIQKYLKMVQLLLGGIGAIALIVAVIGISNTMTTSVFDRINEIGVLKVLGCDPDELQLLFLTEAGIIGAAGGIIGVLLSYGFKGIVD
;
A
#
# COMPACT_ATOMS: atom_id res chain seq x y z
N ALA A 1 19.60 6.14 -2.27
CA ALA A 1 20.13 5.67 -3.58
C ALA A 1 19.41 6.41 -4.71
N ILE A 2 20.08 6.52 -5.89
CA ILE A 2 19.47 7.06 -7.10
C ILE A 2 19.18 5.88 -8.02
N THR A 3 17.98 5.85 -8.57
CA THR A 3 17.55 4.80 -9.50
C THR A 3 17.50 5.36 -10.90
N GLY A 4 18.31 4.81 -11.80
CA GLY A 4 18.24 5.11 -13.22
C GLY A 4 17.10 4.34 -13.88
N ILE A 5 16.16 5.02 -14.50
CA ILE A 5 15.04 4.41 -15.23
C ILE A 5 14.92 5.01 -16.63
N PRO A 6 14.35 4.29 -17.60
CA PRO A 6 14.13 4.82 -18.94
C PRO A 6 13.26 6.07 -18.94
N GLN A 7 13.51 6.99 -19.86
CA GLN A 7 12.74 8.23 -20.00
C GLN A 7 11.24 7.97 -20.20
N SER A 8 10.87 6.87 -20.87
CA SER A 8 9.48 6.45 -21.06
C SER A 8 8.76 6.13 -19.74
N GLU A 9 9.49 5.64 -18.74
CA GLU A 9 8.96 5.38 -17.40
C GLU A 9 8.87 6.67 -16.57
N LEU A 10 9.86 7.54 -16.67
CA LEU A 10 9.81 8.88 -16.05
C LEU A 10 8.58 9.66 -16.50
N ALA A 11 8.20 9.57 -17.78
CA ALA A 11 7.07 10.28 -18.33
C ALA A 11 5.70 9.81 -17.80
N LYS A 12 5.64 8.67 -17.10
CA LYS A 12 4.40 8.11 -16.52
C LYS A 12 4.07 8.63 -15.12
N PHE A 13 5.02 9.30 -14.47
CA PHE A 13 4.80 9.84 -13.15
C PHE A 13 3.93 11.09 -13.18
N ASP A 14 3.06 11.23 -12.18
CA ASP A 14 2.39 12.48 -11.91
C ASP A 14 3.35 13.42 -11.17
N TYR A 15 3.44 14.66 -11.63
CA TYR A 15 4.36 15.64 -11.10
C TYR A 15 3.62 16.79 -10.43
N THR A 16 3.94 17.07 -9.17
CA THR A 16 3.43 18.27 -8.46
C THR A 16 3.97 19.53 -9.11
N LYS A 17 5.26 19.51 -9.48
CA LYS A 17 5.94 20.65 -10.10
C LYS A 17 7.12 20.18 -10.93
N THR A 18 7.33 20.84 -12.06
CA THR A 18 8.45 20.56 -12.97
C THR A 18 9.19 21.84 -13.34
N SER A 19 10.51 21.73 -13.56
CA SER A 19 11.29 22.76 -14.22
C SER A 19 11.14 22.64 -15.73
N LYS A 20 11.56 23.69 -16.47
CA LYS A 20 11.57 23.67 -17.95
C LYS A 20 12.47 22.58 -18.57
N GLN A 21 13.35 21.96 -17.75
CA GLN A 21 14.24 20.87 -18.17
C GLN A 21 13.96 19.63 -17.33
N THR A 22 12.83 19.00 -17.54
CA THR A 22 12.39 17.85 -16.76
C THR A 22 13.16 16.57 -17.11
N THR A 23 13.62 16.44 -18.35
CA THR A 23 14.39 15.28 -18.82
C THR A 23 15.37 15.70 -19.90
N SER A 24 16.62 15.32 -19.74
CA SER A 24 17.65 15.51 -20.75
C SER A 24 18.47 14.23 -20.88
N SER A 25 18.52 13.67 -22.07
CA SER A 25 19.39 12.52 -22.39
C SER A 25 20.90 12.86 -22.35
N VAL A 26 21.25 14.12 -22.18
CA VAL A 26 22.66 14.58 -22.20
C VAL A 26 23.15 14.98 -20.82
N LYS A 27 22.30 15.61 -20.00
CA LYS A 27 22.63 16.03 -18.63
C LYS A 27 21.69 15.34 -17.65
N PRO A 28 22.20 14.66 -16.62
CA PRO A 28 21.36 14.07 -15.62
C PRO A 28 20.58 15.15 -14.85
N VAL A 29 19.30 14.92 -14.69
CA VAL A 29 18.39 15.74 -13.92
C VAL A 29 17.67 14.82 -12.94
N LEU A 30 17.65 15.20 -11.67
CA LEU A 30 16.99 14.40 -10.64
C LEU A 30 15.48 14.65 -10.64
N VAL A 31 14.74 13.57 -10.56
CA VAL A 31 13.32 13.55 -10.25
C VAL A 31 13.18 13.00 -8.84
N ILE A 32 12.66 13.79 -7.92
CA ILE A 32 12.61 13.44 -6.51
C ILE A 32 11.18 13.25 -6.03
N GLY A 33 10.98 12.31 -5.10
CA GLY A 33 9.70 12.17 -4.41
C GLY A 33 9.45 13.35 -3.45
N ASP A 34 8.20 13.62 -3.18
CA ASP A 34 7.75 14.76 -2.35
C ASP A 34 8.24 14.72 -0.88
N LYS A 35 8.56 13.51 -0.37
CA LYS A 35 9.04 13.30 1.02
C LYS A 35 10.55 13.00 1.10
N VAL A 36 11.26 12.97 -0.03
CA VAL A 36 12.68 12.57 -0.07
C VAL A 36 13.61 13.55 0.63
N THR A 37 13.19 14.81 0.82
CA THR A 37 14.01 15.84 1.45
C THR A 37 14.38 15.53 2.89
N SER A 38 13.59 14.70 3.58
CA SER A 38 13.92 14.16 4.91
C SER A 38 15.17 13.26 4.92
N LEU A 39 15.58 12.76 3.74
CA LEU A 39 16.78 11.94 3.57
C LEU A 39 18.00 12.76 3.16
N PHE A 40 17.82 14.06 2.89
CA PHE A 40 18.92 14.95 2.57
C PHE A 40 19.64 15.38 3.84
N TYR A 41 20.95 15.38 3.76
CA TYR A 41 21.83 15.73 4.84
C TYR A 41 22.35 17.17 4.68
N ASN A 42 22.27 17.96 5.73
CA ASN A 42 22.85 19.29 5.74
C ASN A 42 24.31 19.20 6.24
N PRO A 43 25.30 19.49 5.39
CA PRO A 43 26.70 19.37 5.77
C PRO A 43 27.15 20.38 6.83
N GLU A 44 26.40 21.48 7.04
CA GLU A 44 26.76 22.51 8.03
C GLU A 44 26.26 22.14 9.44
N THR A 45 25.10 21.47 9.52
CA THR A 45 24.48 21.11 10.82
C THR A 45 24.64 19.63 11.19
N GLU A 46 25.19 18.84 10.27
CA GLU A 46 25.33 17.37 10.39
C GLU A 46 23.99 16.66 10.71
N GLN A 47 22.87 17.19 10.26
CA GLN A 47 21.53 16.64 10.49
C GLN A 47 20.76 16.51 9.17
N ALA A 48 19.78 15.61 9.15
CA ALA A 48 18.81 15.55 8.08
C ALA A 48 17.92 16.80 8.07
N TYR A 49 17.44 17.19 6.89
CA TYR A 49 16.50 18.31 6.80
C TYR A 49 15.14 17.90 7.36
N ASP A 50 14.61 18.71 8.26
CA ASP A 50 13.20 18.57 8.67
C ASP A 50 12.28 18.92 7.49
N VAL A 51 11.21 18.14 7.31
CA VAL A 51 10.16 18.42 6.33
C VAL A 51 9.28 19.56 6.83
N THR A 52 9.76 20.79 6.65
CA THR A 52 9.04 22.03 6.94
C THR A 52 8.62 22.70 5.64
N GLU A 53 7.75 23.72 5.71
CA GLU A 53 7.37 24.53 4.54
C GLU A 53 8.58 25.08 3.75
N LYS A 54 9.71 25.33 4.45
CA LYS A 54 10.96 25.83 3.82
C LYS A 54 11.73 24.73 3.08
N ASN A 55 11.56 23.48 3.44
CA ASN A 55 12.31 22.33 2.94
C ASN A 55 11.44 21.34 2.17
N LYS A 56 10.23 21.73 1.77
CA LYS A 56 9.41 20.93 0.87
C LYS A 56 10.19 20.61 -0.41
N ALA A 57 9.98 19.42 -0.95
CA ALA A 57 10.66 18.95 -2.15
C ALA A 57 10.59 19.95 -3.31
N GLU A 58 9.46 20.63 -3.47
CA GLU A 58 9.24 21.65 -4.49
C GLU A 58 10.21 22.85 -4.41
N THR A 59 10.72 23.16 -3.23
CA THR A 59 11.68 24.25 -3.04
C THR A 59 13.09 23.92 -3.56
N TRP A 60 13.31 22.64 -3.89
CA TRP A 60 14.57 22.14 -4.40
C TRP A 60 14.65 22.17 -5.93
N ILE A 61 13.55 22.40 -6.62
CA ILE A 61 13.52 22.49 -8.08
C ILE A 61 14.44 23.61 -8.56
N GLY A 62 15.32 23.29 -9.50
CA GLY A 62 16.35 24.16 -10.02
C GLY A 62 17.59 24.29 -9.12
N LYS A 63 17.57 23.73 -7.91
CA LYS A 63 18.77 23.65 -7.06
C LYS A 63 19.60 22.42 -7.39
N LYS A 64 20.90 22.51 -7.09
CA LYS A 64 21.83 21.39 -7.25
C LYS A 64 21.99 20.67 -5.91
N VAL A 65 21.94 19.37 -5.96
CA VAL A 65 22.19 18.47 -4.81
C VAL A 65 23.58 17.89 -4.98
N ASP A 66 24.37 17.90 -3.90
CA ASP A 66 25.67 17.24 -3.85
C ASP A 66 25.47 15.73 -3.63
N LEU A 67 25.98 14.96 -4.56
CA LEU A 67 25.98 13.51 -4.51
C LEU A 67 27.39 13.02 -4.27
N SER A 68 27.56 12.22 -3.24
CA SER A 68 28.85 11.61 -2.93
C SER A 68 28.79 10.12 -3.21
N PHE A 69 29.76 9.58 -3.89
CA PHE A 69 29.92 8.14 -4.10
C PHE A 69 31.40 7.76 -4.05
N TRP A 70 31.65 6.51 -3.71
CA TRP A 70 33.01 5.96 -3.70
C TRP A 70 33.35 5.44 -5.10
N ASP A 71 34.42 5.96 -5.66
CA ASP A 71 35.06 5.42 -6.85
C ASP A 71 36.37 4.78 -6.39
N SER A 72 36.46 3.47 -6.55
CA SER A 72 37.59 2.57 -6.26
C SER A 72 38.54 2.95 -5.10
N GLN A 73 38.89 4.21 -4.90
CA GLN A 73 39.77 4.69 -3.81
C GLN A 73 39.44 6.09 -3.29
N GLU A 74 38.61 6.88 -3.97
CA GLU A 74 38.31 8.24 -3.56
C GLU A 74 36.81 8.52 -3.50
N MET A 75 36.45 9.43 -2.59
CA MET A 75 35.10 9.94 -2.51
C MET A 75 34.89 11.06 -3.53
N THR A 76 34.18 10.74 -4.58
CA THR A 76 33.86 11.74 -5.63
C THR A 76 32.56 12.45 -5.29
N GLN A 77 32.57 13.77 -5.38
CA GLN A 77 31.38 14.61 -5.20
C GLN A 77 30.95 15.21 -6.53
N VAL A 78 29.70 15.10 -6.84
CA VAL A 78 29.10 15.66 -8.06
C VAL A 78 27.84 16.42 -7.73
N LYS A 79 27.55 17.46 -8.55
CA LYS A 79 26.34 18.29 -8.37
C LYS A 79 25.37 18.02 -9.50
N ILE A 80 24.18 17.54 -9.14
CA ILE A 80 23.11 17.30 -10.11
C ILE A 80 21.89 18.15 -9.73
N GLU A 81 21.24 18.71 -10.74
CA GLU A 81 20.09 19.60 -10.58
C GLU A 81 18.81 18.80 -10.36
N VAL A 82 17.94 19.29 -9.49
CA VAL A 82 16.59 18.76 -9.30
C VAL A 82 15.65 19.39 -10.33
N GLY A 83 15.06 18.59 -11.18
CA GLY A 83 14.19 19.06 -12.27
C GLY A 83 12.71 18.89 -12.01
N ALA A 84 12.30 17.91 -11.23
CA ALA A 84 10.90 17.63 -10.98
C ALA A 84 10.66 16.99 -9.61
N VAL A 85 9.43 17.13 -9.11
CA VAL A 85 8.95 16.49 -7.90
C VAL A 85 7.74 15.61 -8.26
N ILE A 86 7.78 14.36 -7.87
CA ILE A 86 6.69 13.41 -8.06
C ILE A 86 5.60 13.69 -7.01
N ASP A 87 4.36 13.74 -7.46
CA ASP A 87 3.19 13.77 -6.59
C ASP A 87 2.88 12.33 -6.15
N SER A 88 3.07 12.05 -4.87
CA SER A 88 2.71 10.76 -4.29
C SER A 88 1.33 10.76 -3.64
N GLY A 89 0.59 11.88 -3.72
CA GLY A 89 -0.71 12.05 -3.07
C GLY A 89 -0.62 11.92 -1.55
N ASP A 90 -1.75 11.64 -0.92
CA ASP A 90 -1.84 11.46 0.54
C ASP A 90 -1.31 10.09 1.00
N ASP A 91 -0.90 9.22 0.08
CA ASP A 91 -0.40 7.89 0.42
C ASP A 91 0.99 7.97 1.04
N THR A 92 1.04 7.78 2.36
CA THR A 92 2.28 7.81 3.15
C THR A 92 3.23 6.66 2.80
N TYR A 93 2.70 5.58 2.20
CA TYR A 93 3.46 4.38 1.85
C TYR A 93 3.82 4.30 0.37
N ASN A 94 3.57 5.34 -0.42
CA ASN A 94 3.96 5.37 -1.81
C ASN A 94 5.50 5.28 -1.92
N ARG A 95 6.00 4.22 -2.58
CA ARG A 95 7.44 3.98 -2.78
C ARG A 95 8.13 5.17 -3.43
N ASN A 96 7.43 5.89 -4.31
CA ASN A 96 7.98 7.01 -5.07
C ASN A 96 8.20 8.25 -4.19
N SER A 97 7.50 8.37 -3.05
CA SER A 97 7.58 9.53 -2.15
C SER A 97 8.99 9.77 -1.58
N GLN A 98 9.75 8.69 -1.37
CA GLN A 98 11.11 8.73 -0.81
C GLN A 98 12.18 8.31 -1.80
N SER A 99 11.84 8.23 -3.08
CA SER A 99 12.77 7.78 -4.13
C SER A 99 13.34 8.95 -4.92
N ILE A 100 14.52 8.72 -5.48
CA ILE A 100 15.19 9.65 -6.40
C ILE A 100 15.41 8.90 -7.71
N TYR A 101 14.90 9.47 -8.78
CA TYR A 101 15.01 8.91 -10.12
C TYR A 101 15.84 9.83 -11.04
N CYS A 102 16.44 9.24 -12.05
CA CYS A 102 17.14 9.94 -13.10
C CYS A 102 16.98 9.15 -14.40
N ASP A 103 17.07 9.85 -15.53
CA ASP A 103 17.16 9.18 -16.83
C ASP A 103 18.40 8.26 -16.86
N LEU A 104 18.18 7.00 -17.22
CA LEU A 104 19.21 5.97 -17.17
C LEU A 104 20.39 6.26 -18.10
N ASP A 105 20.11 6.70 -19.33
CA ASP A 105 21.16 6.94 -20.33
C ASP A 105 21.95 8.20 -20.01
N ALA A 106 21.28 9.24 -19.50
CA ALA A 106 21.94 10.44 -19.01
C ALA A 106 22.82 10.14 -17.79
N LEU A 107 22.33 9.31 -16.86
CA LEU A 107 23.09 8.91 -15.68
C LEU A 107 24.32 8.08 -16.04
N LYS A 108 24.18 7.08 -16.93
CA LYS A 108 25.30 6.27 -17.44
C LYS A 108 26.37 7.14 -18.11
N SER A 109 25.93 8.03 -19.00
CA SER A 109 26.85 8.94 -19.73
C SER A 109 27.57 9.91 -18.79
N PHE A 110 26.90 10.36 -17.76
CA PHE A 110 27.45 11.25 -16.74
C PHE A 110 28.45 10.53 -15.86
N LEU A 111 28.12 9.38 -15.31
CA LEU A 111 29.00 8.58 -14.47
C LEU A 111 30.24 8.12 -15.24
N GLY A 112 30.10 7.73 -16.52
CA GLY A 112 31.23 7.39 -17.38
C GLY A 112 32.22 8.54 -17.61
N ARG A 113 31.74 9.78 -17.61
CA ARG A 113 32.61 10.97 -17.71
C ARG A 113 33.31 11.29 -16.39
N VAL A 114 32.60 11.13 -15.27
CA VAL A 114 33.13 11.43 -13.94
C VAL A 114 34.19 10.41 -13.52
N SER A 115 33.96 9.13 -13.83
CA SER A 115 34.92 8.06 -13.52
C SER A 115 36.14 7.99 -14.49
N ASN A 116 36.31 8.95 -15.39
CA ASN A 116 37.45 9.01 -16.35
C ASN A 116 37.72 7.68 -17.09
N GLY A 117 36.67 6.91 -17.39
CA GLY A 117 36.77 5.59 -18.01
C GLY A 117 37.11 4.45 -17.06
N GLY A 118 37.11 4.70 -15.74
CA GLY A 118 37.22 3.70 -14.71
C GLY A 118 35.92 2.93 -14.50
N THR A 119 35.88 2.17 -13.42
CA THR A 119 34.66 1.42 -13.03
C THR A 119 33.54 2.38 -12.65
N LEU A 120 32.35 2.22 -13.25
CA LEU A 120 31.21 3.01 -12.88
C LEU A 120 30.79 2.66 -11.45
N PRO A 121 30.48 3.64 -10.59
CA PRO A 121 30.00 3.41 -9.24
C PRO A 121 28.80 2.47 -9.20
N GLY A 122 28.86 1.47 -8.33
CA GLY A 122 27.81 0.45 -8.20
C GLY A 122 27.83 -0.67 -9.23
N GLN A 123 28.81 -0.69 -10.16
CA GLN A 123 28.99 -1.82 -11.07
C GLN A 123 29.81 -2.94 -10.41
N PRO A 124 29.41 -4.20 -10.59
CA PRO A 124 30.19 -5.33 -10.11
C PRO A 124 31.49 -5.47 -10.89
N LEU A 125 32.48 -6.10 -10.24
CA LEU A 125 33.74 -6.49 -10.86
C LEU A 125 33.70 -7.99 -11.19
N ASP A 126 34.50 -8.39 -12.19
CA ASP A 126 34.71 -9.79 -12.51
C ASP A 126 35.55 -10.50 -11.41
N ALA A 127 35.76 -11.81 -11.54
CA ALA A 127 36.56 -12.60 -10.59
C ALA A 127 38.02 -12.15 -10.46
N ASN A 128 38.53 -11.35 -11.40
CA ASN A 128 39.88 -10.80 -11.43
C ASN A 128 39.95 -9.35 -10.93
N GLY A 129 38.82 -8.79 -10.51
CA GLY A 129 38.72 -7.39 -10.05
C GLY A 129 38.60 -6.35 -11.17
N ASN A 130 38.37 -6.76 -12.43
CA ASN A 130 38.19 -5.85 -13.54
C ASN A 130 36.70 -5.52 -13.76
N PRO A 131 36.39 -4.32 -14.24
CA PRO A 131 35.03 -3.97 -14.61
C PRO A 131 34.54 -4.82 -15.80
N TYR A 132 33.26 -5.22 -15.76
CA TYR A 132 32.65 -5.85 -16.93
C TYR A 132 32.65 -4.92 -18.13
N LYS A 133 32.80 -5.48 -19.32
CA LYS A 133 32.80 -4.73 -20.58
C LYS A 133 31.47 -4.03 -20.83
N ASP A 134 30.39 -4.72 -20.49
CA ASP A 134 29.04 -4.22 -20.66
C ASP A 134 28.46 -3.76 -19.31
N PHE A 135 27.56 -2.77 -19.36
CA PHE A 135 26.89 -2.27 -18.17
C PHE A 135 25.98 -3.35 -17.58
N VAL A 136 26.18 -3.67 -16.30
CA VAL A 136 25.39 -4.67 -15.58
C VAL A 136 24.24 -3.98 -14.82
N TYR A 137 23.01 -4.35 -15.13
CA TYR A 137 21.83 -3.83 -14.44
C TYR A 137 21.65 -4.57 -13.12
N SER A 138 21.39 -3.84 -12.05
CA SER A 138 21.14 -4.42 -10.72
C SER A 138 19.74 -5.04 -10.60
N GLY A 139 18.81 -4.63 -11.46
CA GLY A 139 17.44 -5.13 -11.47
C GLY A 139 16.69 -4.72 -12.71
N ALA A 140 15.59 -5.37 -12.95
CA ALA A 140 14.65 -5.05 -14.02
C ALA A 140 13.23 -5.09 -13.48
N VAL A 141 12.39 -4.18 -13.96
CA VAL A 141 10.96 -4.17 -13.67
C VAL A 141 10.24 -4.88 -14.81
N VAL A 142 9.52 -5.94 -14.48
CA VAL A 142 8.71 -6.70 -15.43
C VAL A 142 7.25 -6.35 -15.19
N THR A 143 6.60 -5.75 -16.18
CA THR A 143 5.18 -5.44 -16.14
C THR A 143 4.39 -6.60 -16.73
N VAL A 144 3.38 -7.04 -16.00
CA VAL A 144 2.47 -8.15 -16.40
C VAL A 144 1.12 -7.54 -16.72
N ASP A 145 0.49 -8.04 -17.76
CA ASP A 145 -0.81 -7.57 -18.28
C ASP A 145 -1.99 -7.86 -17.34
N ASN A 146 -1.90 -8.95 -16.54
CA ASN A 146 -2.94 -9.36 -15.60
C ASN A 146 -2.32 -9.91 -14.32
N ILE A 147 -2.94 -9.61 -13.19
CA ILE A 147 -2.52 -10.09 -11.85
C ILE A 147 -2.47 -11.62 -11.76
N ASP A 148 -3.33 -12.32 -12.52
CA ASP A 148 -3.37 -13.78 -12.54
C ASP A 148 -2.11 -14.39 -13.20
N HIS A 149 -1.43 -13.63 -14.06
CA HIS A 149 -0.20 -14.06 -14.73
C HIS A 149 1.07 -13.80 -13.90
N VAL A 150 0.97 -13.06 -12.79
CA VAL A 150 2.13 -12.71 -11.94
C VAL A 150 2.85 -13.97 -11.48
N ASP A 151 2.14 -14.94 -10.88
CA ASP A 151 2.75 -16.15 -10.31
C ASP A 151 3.46 -16.99 -11.38
N SER A 152 2.87 -17.11 -12.56
CA SER A 152 3.47 -17.84 -13.67
C SER A 152 4.71 -17.14 -14.22
N THR A 153 4.72 -15.82 -14.24
CA THR A 153 5.85 -15.00 -14.68
C THR A 153 6.98 -15.04 -13.65
N VAL A 154 6.66 -14.89 -12.36
CA VAL A 154 7.62 -15.04 -11.25
C VAL A 154 8.32 -16.39 -11.33
N LYS A 155 7.55 -17.49 -11.49
CA LYS A 155 8.13 -18.82 -11.59
C LYS A 155 9.08 -18.96 -12.77
N LYS A 156 8.72 -18.45 -13.95
CA LYS A 156 9.61 -18.46 -15.12
C LYS A 156 10.92 -17.72 -14.87
N LEU A 157 10.85 -16.55 -14.23
CA LEU A 157 12.05 -15.77 -13.88
C LEU A 157 12.93 -16.51 -12.86
N GLN A 158 12.33 -17.14 -11.86
CA GLN A 158 13.05 -17.97 -10.88
C GLN A 158 13.70 -19.19 -11.52
N ASP A 159 13.00 -19.86 -12.45
CA ASP A 159 13.56 -20.99 -13.22
C ASP A 159 14.74 -20.54 -14.10
N MET A 160 14.81 -19.26 -14.49
CA MET A 160 15.94 -18.67 -15.20
C MET A 160 17.07 -18.22 -14.26
N GLY A 161 16.93 -18.40 -12.94
CA GLY A 161 17.94 -18.06 -11.93
C GLY A 161 17.87 -16.65 -11.37
N TYR A 162 16.83 -15.88 -11.68
CA TYR A 162 16.64 -14.53 -11.14
C TYR A 162 15.95 -14.55 -9.78
N THR A 163 16.40 -13.69 -8.88
CA THR A 163 15.64 -13.38 -7.66
C THR A 163 14.54 -12.41 -8.00
N THR A 164 13.32 -12.71 -7.58
CA THR A 164 12.14 -11.91 -7.90
C THR A 164 11.48 -11.40 -6.63
N GLU A 165 11.06 -10.15 -6.65
CA GLU A 165 10.16 -9.56 -5.66
C GLU A 165 8.85 -9.19 -6.37
N ASN A 166 7.71 -9.49 -5.77
CA ASN A 166 6.43 -9.11 -6.32
C ASN A 166 5.49 -8.59 -5.24
N GLU A 167 4.69 -7.59 -5.59
CA GLU A 167 3.74 -6.97 -4.67
C GLU A 167 2.52 -7.87 -4.39
N LYS A 168 2.24 -8.86 -5.26
CA LYS A 168 1.15 -9.79 -5.07
C LYS A 168 1.34 -10.65 -3.82
N GLU A 169 2.56 -11.10 -3.54
CA GLU A 169 2.87 -11.88 -2.34
C GLU A 169 2.57 -11.10 -1.05
N TYR A 170 2.85 -9.81 -1.06
CA TYR A 170 2.47 -8.90 0.03
C TYR A 170 0.96 -8.77 0.18
N LEU A 171 0.24 -8.57 -0.95
CA LEU A 171 -1.22 -8.51 -0.97
C LEU A 171 -1.87 -9.82 -0.51
N ASP A 172 -1.35 -10.96 -0.95
CA ASP A 172 -1.83 -12.28 -0.51
C ASP A 172 -1.64 -12.49 0.99
N THR A 173 -0.53 -11.99 1.54
CA THR A 173 -0.26 -12.04 2.98
C THR A 173 -1.27 -11.19 3.75
N ILE A 174 -1.53 -9.95 3.31
CA ILE A 174 -2.55 -9.07 3.90
C ILE A 174 -3.93 -9.73 3.83
N GLN A 175 -4.31 -10.30 2.68
CA GLN A 175 -5.59 -10.99 2.53
C GLN A 175 -5.74 -12.19 3.48
N LYS A 176 -4.67 -12.95 3.72
CA LYS A 176 -4.68 -14.04 4.72
C LYS A 176 -4.95 -13.52 6.12
N TYR A 177 -4.29 -12.41 6.51
CA TYR A 177 -4.54 -11.78 7.81
C TYR A 177 -5.99 -11.27 7.92
N LEU A 178 -6.50 -10.61 6.89
CA LEU A 178 -7.88 -10.12 6.88
C LEU A 178 -8.89 -11.28 6.98
N LYS A 179 -8.68 -12.38 6.25
CA LYS A 179 -9.51 -13.60 6.37
C LYS A 179 -9.46 -14.18 7.78
N MET A 180 -8.29 -14.22 8.42
CA MET A 180 -8.16 -14.68 9.79
C MET A 180 -8.95 -13.81 10.78
N VAL A 181 -8.85 -12.49 10.65
CA VAL A 181 -9.63 -11.54 11.47
C VAL A 181 -11.13 -11.72 11.21
N GLN A 182 -11.56 -11.85 9.96
CA GLN A 182 -12.96 -12.11 9.61
C GLN A 182 -13.50 -13.41 10.21
N LEU A 183 -12.70 -14.49 10.21
CA LEU A 183 -13.07 -15.76 10.83
C LEU A 183 -13.25 -15.62 12.36
N LEU A 184 -12.34 -14.91 13.02
CA LEU A 184 -12.44 -14.67 14.47
C LEU A 184 -13.70 -13.84 14.80
N LEU A 185 -13.93 -12.74 14.08
CA LEU A 185 -15.10 -11.89 14.27
C LEU A 185 -16.40 -12.65 13.94
N GLY A 186 -16.41 -13.43 12.86
CA GLY A 186 -17.53 -14.29 12.49
C GLY A 186 -17.81 -15.36 13.54
N GLY A 187 -16.78 -15.96 14.13
CA GLY A 187 -16.91 -16.92 15.23
C GLY A 187 -17.55 -16.30 16.48
N ILE A 188 -17.07 -15.12 16.88
CA ILE A 188 -17.66 -14.36 18.00
C ILE A 188 -19.12 -14.02 17.71
N GLY A 189 -19.42 -13.55 16.49
CA GLY A 189 -20.78 -13.24 16.05
C GLY A 189 -21.70 -14.47 16.06
N ALA A 190 -21.21 -15.63 15.65
CA ALA A 190 -21.97 -16.88 15.69
C ALA A 190 -22.31 -17.29 17.11
N ILE A 191 -21.38 -17.18 18.06
CA ILE A 191 -21.65 -17.46 19.49
C ILE A 191 -22.67 -16.47 20.03
N ALA A 192 -22.54 -15.18 19.73
CA ALA A 192 -23.50 -14.15 20.14
C ALA A 192 -24.92 -14.45 19.61
N LEU A 193 -25.02 -14.91 18.35
CA LEU A 193 -26.26 -15.31 17.72
C LEU A 193 -26.91 -16.48 18.48
N ILE A 194 -26.14 -17.51 18.83
CA ILE A 194 -26.66 -18.67 19.61
C ILE A 194 -27.18 -18.21 20.95
N VAL A 195 -26.44 -17.36 21.67
CA VAL A 195 -26.90 -16.82 22.97
C VAL A 195 -28.19 -15.99 22.81
N ALA A 196 -28.27 -15.18 21.75
CA ALA A 196 -29.48 -14.40 21.47
C ALA A 196 -30.69 -15.29 21.18
N VAL A 197 -30.55 -16.38 20.42
CA VAL A 197 -31.63 -17.35 20.16
C VAL A 197 -32.13 -18.00 21.44
N ILE A 198 -31.21 -18.41 22.32
CA ILE A 198 -31.57 -18.98 23.63
C ILE A 198 -32.32 -17.94 24.48
N GLY A 199 -31.84 -16.68 24.48
CA GLY A 199 -32.50 -15.60 25.21
C GLY A 199 -33.92 -15.31 24.71
N ILE A 200 -34.11 -15.21 23.41
CA ILE A 200 -35.41 -15.00 22.78
C ILE A 200 -36.35 -16.20 23.10
N SER A 201 -35.84 -17.42 22.93
CA SER A 201 -36.63 -18.62 23.23
C SER A 201 -37.13 -18.64 24.68
N ASN A 202 -36.27 -18.29 25.63
CA ASN A 202 -36.65 -18.23 27.05
C ASN A 202 -37.71 -17.14 27.30
N THR A 203 -37.54 -15.95 26.72
CA THR A 203 -38.48 -14.83 26.86
C THR A 203 -39.83 -15.18 26.23
N MET A 204 -39.85 -15.78 25.03
CA MET A 204 -41.08 -16.20 24.37
C MET A 204 -41.79 -17.29 25.13
N THR A 205 -41.08 -18.27 25.69
CA THR A 205 -41.65 -19.32 26.53
C THR A 205 -42.36 -18.71 27.75
N THR A 206 -41.71 -17.77 28.43
CA THR A 206 -42.34 -17.07 29.58
C THR A 206 -43.58 -16.27 29.15
N SER A 207 -43.49 -15.53 28.02
CA SER A 207 -44.62 -14.76 27.48
C SER A 207 -45.85 -15.65 27.16
N VAL A 208 -45.60 -16.84 26.60
CA VAL A 208 -46.68 -17.82 26.34
C VAL A 208 -47.32 -18.33 27.65
N PHE A 209 -46.52 -18.61 28.68
CA PHE A 209 -47.06 -19.03 29.99
C PHE A 209 -47.87 -17.93 30.67
N ASP A 210 -47.45 -16.68 30.60
CA ASP A 210 -48.15 -15.54 31.16
C ASP A 210 -49.55 -15.34 30.53
N ARG A 211 -49.69 -15.68 29.25
CA ARG A 211 -50.94 -15.54 28.47
C ARG A 211 -51.67 -16.87 28.26
N ILE A 212 -51.36 -17.91 29.02
CA ILE A 212 -51.96 -19.26 28.83
C ILE A 212 -53.45 -19.30 28.90
N ASN A 213 -54.09 -18.48 29.78
CA ASN A 213 -55.53 -18.37 29.93
C ASN A 213 -56.19 -17.74 28.68
N GLU A 214 -55.57 -16.71 28.09
CA GLU A 214 -56.05 -16.06 26.87
C GLU A 214 -55.95 -17.01 25.67
N ILE A 215 -54.86 -17.75 25.56
CA ILE A 215 -54.65 -18.77 24.53
C ILE A 215 -55.70 -19.89 24.69
N GLY A 216 -55.96 -20.27 25.89
CA GLY A 216 -57.04 -21.28 26.21
C GLY A 216 -58.42 -20.85 25.73
N VAL A 217 -58.79 -19.57 25.94
CA VAL A 217 -60.05 -19.02 25.46
C VAL A 217 -60.11 -18.97 23.93
N LEU A 218 -59.04 -18.54 23.28
CA LEU A 218 -58.95 -18.52 21.81
C LEU A 218 -59.08 -19.92 21.20
N LYS A 219 -58.51 -20.94 21.83
CA LYS A 219 -58.64 -22.34 21.44
C LYS A 219 -60.12 -22.87 21.57
N VAL A 220 -60.77 -22.50 22.65
CA VAL A 220 -62.20 -22.88 22.85
C VAL A 220 -63.10 -22.20 21.83
N LEU A 221 -62.75 -20.98 21.39
CA LEU A 221 -63.45 -20.24 20.33
C LEU A 221 -63.16 -20.77 18.92
N GLY A 222 -62.26 -21.78 18.76
CA GLY A 222 -61.99 -22.43 17.50
C GLY A 222 -60.81 -21.85 16.73
N CYS A 223 -59.94 -21.08 17.37
CA CYS A 223 -58.71 -20.59 16.73
C CYS A 223 -57.75 -21.75 16.42
N ASP A 224 -57.23 -21.78 15.20
CA ASP A 224 -56.29 -22.81 14.76
C ASP A 224 -54.94 -22.67 15.52
N PRO A 225 -54.36 -23.79 16.02
CA PRO A 225 -53.03 -23.78 16.64
C PRO A 225 -51.94 -23.15 15.77
N ASP A 226 -52.03 -23.31 14.46
CA ASP A 226 -51.05 -22.77 13.51
C ASP A 226 -51.11 -21.23 13.43
N GLU A 227 -52.32 -20.64 13.56
CA GLU A 227 -52.49 -19.17 13.63
C GLU A 227 -51.89 -18.60 14.90
N LEU A 228 -52.06 -19.30 16.05
CA LEU A 228 -51.44 -18.91 17.32
C LEU A 228 -49.91 -18.98 17.24
N GLN A 229 -49.39 -20.03 16.63
CA GLN A 229 -47.93 -20.16 16.43
C GLN A 229 -47.38 -19.03 15.56
N LEU A 230 -48.08 -18.69 14.46
CA LEU A 230 -47.70 -17.59 13.58
C LEU A 230 -47.70 -16.23 14.31
N LEU A 231 -48.64 -16.02 15.23
CA LEU A 231 -48.70 -14.79 16.04
C LEU A 231 -47.43 -14.61 16.88
N PHE A 232 -47.00 -15.66 17.60
CA PHE A 232 -45.76 -15.61 18.40
C PHE A 232 -44.53 -15.53 17.57
N LEU A 233 -44.51 -16.17 16.39
CA LEU A 233 -43.40 -16.10 15.46
C LEU A 233 -43.21 -14.67 14.87
N THR A 234 -44.34 -14.00 14.56
CA THR A 234 -44.29 -12.61 14.08
C THR A 234 -43.85 -11.65 15.18
N GLU A 235 -44.27 -11.84 16.43
CA GLU A 235 -43.83 -11.04 17.56
C GLU A 235 -42.29 -11.16 17.74
N ALA A 236 -41.76 -12.39 17.75
CA ALA A 236 -40.32 -12.64 17.81
C ALA A 236 -39.58 -12.05 16.62
N GLY A 237 -40.15 -12.14 15.40
CA GLY A 237 -39.60 -11.58 14.18
C GLY A 237 -39.49 -10.06 14.22
N ILE A 238 -40.49 -9.37 14.75
CA ILE A 238 -40.46 -7.89 14.89
C ILE A 238 -39.36 -7.46 15.86
N ILE A 239 -39.22 -8.15 17.00
CA ILE A 239 -38.15 -7.88 17.97
C ILE A 239 -36.78 -8.08 17.35
N GLY A 240 -36.61 -9.20 16.63
CA GLY A 240 -35.36 -9.48 15.93
C GLY A 240 -35.01 -8.45 14.83
N ALA A 241 -36.01 -8.05 14.05
CA ALA A 241 -35.84 -7.01 13.03
C ALA A 241 -35.46 -5.65 13.62
N ALA A 242 -36.12 -5.24 14.70
CA ALA A 242 -35.82 -4.00 15.42
C ALA A 242 -34.38 -4.02 15.98
N GLY A 243 -33.97 -5.14 16.62
CA GLY A 243 -32.59 -5.33 17.08
C GLY A 243 -31.58 -5.30 15.99
N GLY A 244 -31.87 -5.94 14.83
CA GLY A 244 -31.00 -5.93 13.64
C GLY A 244 -30.81 -4.52 13.07
N ILE A 245 -31.88 -3.74 12.92
CA ILE A 245 -31.82 -2.35 12.46
C ILE A 245 -30.94 -1.49 13.37
N ILE A 246 -31.16 -1.59 14.69
CA ILE A 246 -30.37 -0.86 15.68
C ILE A 246 -28.89 -1.28 15.61
N GLY A 247 -28.61 -2.57 15.48
CA GLY A 247 -27.23 -3.08 15.33
C GLY A 247 -26.51 -2.51 14.09
N VAL A 248 -27.20 -2.46 12.95
CA VAL A 248 -26.67 -1.85 11.72
C VAL A 248 -26.41 -0.35 11.89
N LEU A 249 -27.37 0.39 12.47
CA LEU A 249 -27.20 1.83 12.73
C LEU A 249 -26.02 2.14 13.65
N LEU A 250 -25.86 1.36 14.72
CA LEU A 250 -24.71 1.48 15.61
C LEU A 250 -23.39 1.18 14.89
N SER A 251 -23.36 0.16 14.04
CA SER A 251 -22.16 -0.20 13.25
C SER A 251 -21.72 0.95 12.33
N TYR A 252 -22.66 1.61 11.64
CA TYR A 252 -22.37 2.78 10.82
C TYR A 252 -21.92 4.00 11.65
N GLY A 253 -22.51 4.19 12.83
CA GLY A 253 -22.11 5.26 13.75
C GLY A 253 -20.66 5.10 14.23
N PHE A 254 -20.25 3.89 14.57
CA PHE A 254 -18.85 3.61 14.94
C PHE A 254 -17.87 3.83 13.81
N LYS A 255 -18.25 3.49 12.58
CA LYS A 255 -17.41 3.76 11.40
C LYS A 255 -17.07 5.26 11.28
N GLY A 256 -18.06 6.14 11.46
CA GLY A 256 -17.85 7.60 11.36
C GLY A 256 -17.03 8.22 12.49
N ILE A 257 -16.69 7.46 13.55
CA ILE A 257 -15.80 7.90 14.65
C ILE A 257 -14.36 7.45 14.40
N VAL A 258 -14.16 6.39 13.61
CA VAL A 258 -12.84 5.77 13.36
C VAL A 258 -12.19 6.33 12.09
N ASP A 259 -12.98 6.83 11.12
CA ASP A 259 -12.50 7.58 9.95
C ASP A 259 -12.23 9.04 10.33
#